data_090faab0c21220d36bffccf00d8d53aa
#
_entry.id   090faab0c21220d36bffccf00d8d53aa
#
_cell.length_a   1.000
_cell.length_b   1.000
_cell.length_c   1.000
_cell.angle_alpha   90.00
_cell.angle_beta   90.00
_cell.angle_gamma   90.00
#
_symmetry.space_group_name_H-M   'P 1'
#
loop_
_entity.id
_entity.type
_entity.pdbx_description
1 polymer ?
#
loop_
_entity_poly.entity_id
_entity_poly.type
_entity_poly.pdbx_seq_one_letter_code
_entity_poly.pdbx_strand_id
1 'polypeptide(L)'
;MEVTSCGLNDGPLVAKGTYPAVIACNLTNGHMPHGSNSIYTTEFPNVTNKGEDRFIAEIEDGTLIGYKYFALEGSSTFGVNVRYETDDNKVVYEGPVRVDERCEYQEQIKDANDLAENVEGYFDICVTVDGDSIGRIDIPVSEDISETEWRWCENRVDFPEGVHAVYLVYRGRRKVQLKDIRFR
;
A
#
# COMPACT_ATOMS: atom_id res chain seq x y z
N MET A 1 4.58 4.63 -29.91
CA MET A 1 4.84 4.26 -28.51
C MET A 1 3.65 4.77 -27.72
N GLU A 2 2.89 3.89 -27.13
CA GLU A 2 1.69 4.22 -26.37
C GLU A 2 2.08 4.42 -24.89
N VAL A 3 1.69 5.55 -24.31
CA VAL A 3 1.90 5.84 -22.87
C VAL A 3 0.66 5.37 -22.15
N THR A 4 0.79 4.31 -21.36
CA THR A 4 -0.30 3.79 -20.53
C THR A 4 -0.22 4.39 -19.12
N SER A 5 -1.26 4.19 -18.31
CA SER A 5 -1.23 4.55 -16.88
C SER A 5 -0.18 3.76 -16.06
N CYS A 6 0.45 2.77 -16.67
CA CYS A 6 1.56 1.99 -16.11
C CYS A 6 2.94 2.47 -16.64
N GLY A 7 3.00 3.64 -17.28
CA GLY A 7 4.21 4.18 -17.90
C GLY A 7 4.35 3.80 -19.37
N LEU A 8 5.59 3.70 -19.85
CA LEU A 8 5.93 3.38 -21.24
C LEU A 8 5.92 1.86 -21.47
N ASN A 9 4.79 1.20 -21.22
CA ASN A 9 4.66 -0.23 -21.45
C ASN A 9 3.62 -0.51 -22.52
N ASP A 10 3.87 -1.46 -23.39
CA ASP A 10 2.98 -1.83 -24.50
C ASP A 10 1.77 -2.69 -24.07
N GLY A 11 1.66 -2.98 -22.76
CA GLY A 11 0.58 -3.83 -22.24
C GLY A 11 0.58 -3.92 -20.72
N PRO A 12 -0.27 -4.79 -20.16
CA PRO A 12 -0.32 -5.04 -18.72
C PRO A 12 1.00 -5.67 -18.25
N LEU A 13 1.35 -5.44 -17.00
CA LEU A 13 2.47 -6.11 -16.35
C LEU A 13 2.14 -7.60 -16.18
N VAL A 14 3.15 -8.45 -16.31
CA VAL A 14 2.97 -9.89 -16.06
C VAL A 14 2.88 -10.12 -14.56
N ALA A 15 1.87 -10.83 -14.08
CA ALA A 15 1.73 -11.14 -12.65
C ALA A 15 2.73 -12.24 -12.22
N LYS A 16 4.02 -11.95 -12.38
CA LYS A 16 5.13 -12.83 -12.03
C LYS A 16 6.38 -12.03 -11.68
N GLY A 17 7.03 -12.40 -10.57
CA GLY A 17 8.25 -11.72 -10.09
C GLY A 17 7.97 -10.57 -9.13
N THR A 18 8.98 -9.76 -8.90
CA THR A 18 8.98 -8.66 -7.92
C THR A 18 8.89 -7.32 -8.61
N TYR A 19 8.04 -6.45 -8.09
CA TYR A 19 7.84 -5.09 -8.58
C TYR A 19 8.05 -4.10 -7.43
N PRO A 20 8.74 -2.97 -7.68
CA PRO A 20 8.82 -1.91 -6.69
C PRO A 20 7.44 -1.36 -6.36
N ALA A 21 7.12 -1.19 -5.07
CA ALA A 21 5.81 -0.68 -4.66
C ALA A 21 5.53 0.74 -5.20
N VAL A 22 6.58 1.50 -5.48
CA VAL A 22 6.49 2.88 -6.00
C VAL A 22 5.93 3.00 -7.41
N ILE A 23 5.66 1.90 -8.12
CA ILE A 23 4.91 1.92 -9.39
C ILE A 23 3.40 2.10 -9.18
N ALA A 24 2.96 2.25 -7.93
CA ALA A 24 1.57 2.54 -7.62
C ALA A 24 1.09 3.77 -8.40
N CYS A 25 -0.11 3.68 -8.96
CA CYS A 25 -0.74 4.76 -9.71
C CYS A 25 -1.93 5.39 -8.97
N ASN A 26 -2.30 4.81 -7.83
CA ASN A 26 -3.28 5.35 -6.91
C ASN A 26 -2.73 5.19 -5.49
N LEU A 27 -2.70 6.28 -4.73
CA LEU A 27 -2.20 6.29 -3.36
C LEU A 27 -3.02 7.30 -2.56
N THR A 28 -3.74 6.82 -1.56
CA THR A 28 -4.62 7.64 -0.72
C THR A 28 -4.70 7.07 0.69
N ASN A 29 -4.87 7.93 1.67
CA ASN A 29 -5.11 7.52 3.06
C ASN A 29 -6.58 7.11 3.34
N GLY A 30 -7.40 7.01 2.31
CA GLY A 30 -8.82 6.68 2.47
C GLY A 30 -9.70 7.87 2.89
N HIS A 31 -9.11 9.01 3.25
CA HIS A 31 -9.82 10.18 3.77
C HIS A 31 -9.72 11.41 2.85
N MET A 32 -9.15 11.26 1.66
CA MET A 32 -8.97 12.38 0.74
C MET A 32 -10.33 12.93 0.27
N PRO A 33 -10.63 14.19 0.55
CA PRO A 33 -11.77 14.84 -0.08
C PRO A 33 -11.52 14.96 -1.59
N HIS A 34 -12.47 14.54 -2.39
CA HIS A 34 -12.44 14.77 -3.83
C HIS A 34 -12.32 16.26 -4.14
N GLY A 35 -11.28 16.64 -4.85
CA GLY A 35 -11.13 18.00 -5.40
C GLY A 35 -10.22 18.95 -4.63
N SER A 36 -9.50 18.50 -3.61
CA SER A 36 -8.50 19.33 -2.94
C SER A 36 -7.10 19.11 -3.55
N ASN A 37 -6.59 20.13 -4.23
CA ASN A 37 -5.25 20.11 -4.85
C ASN A 37 -4.12 20.56 -3.89
N SER A 38 -4.36 20.67 -2.58
CA SER A 38 -3.48 21.47 -1.75
C SER A 38 -3.18 20.93 -0.36
N ILE A 39 -3.50 19.67 -0.07
CA ILE A 39 -3.18 19.12 1.26
C ILE A 39 -1.96 18.22 1.16
N TYR A 40 -0.82 18.78 1.47
CA TYR A 40 0.38 18.01 1.80
C TYR A 40 0.51 18.05 3.32
N THR A 41 0.06 16.99 3.96
CA THR A 41 0.39 16.75 5.36
C THR A 41 1.58 15.80 5.44
N THR A 42 2.35 15.88 6.51
CA THR A 42 3.43 14.92 6.81
C THR A 42 2.91 13.51 7.08
N GLU A 43 1.60 13.36 7.18
CA GLU A 43 0.89 12.13 7.53
C GLU A 43 0.18 11.49 6.32
N PHE A 44 0.56 11.87 5.13
CA PHE A 44 -0.02 11.34 3.91
C PHE A 44 0.86 10.25 3.32
N PRO A 45 0.29 9.10 2.87
CA PRO A 45 1.09 8.08 2.22
C PRO A 45 1.78 8.66 0.98
N ASN A 46 3.08 8.48 0.89
CA ASN A 46 3.86 9.09 -0.17
C ASN A 46 4.98 8.17 -0.66
N VAL A 47 5.31 8.35 -1.94
CA VAL A 47 6.48 7.70 -2.54
C VAL A 47 7.74 8.47 -2.15
N THR A 48 8.70 7.78 -1.60
CA THR A 48 9.94 8.40 -1.12
C THR A 48 11.18 7.60 -1.50
N ASN A 49 12.30 8.31 -1.46
CA ASN A 49 13.62 7.71 -1.59
C ASN A 49 14.41 8.05 -0.32
N LYS A 50 14.99 7.03 0.30
CA LYS A 50 15.95 7.22 1.40
C LYS A 50 17.21 6.42 1.06
N GLY A 51 18.27 7.11 0.67
CA GLY A 51 19.43 6.46 0.09
C GLY A 51 19.13 5.87 -1.29
N GLU A 52 19.42 4.58 -1.46
CA GLU A 52 19.10 3.82 -2.69
C GLU A 52 17.73 3.17 -2.66
N ASP A 53 17.06 3.17 -1.50
CA ASP A 53 15.76 2.55 -1.32
C ASP A 53 14.63 3.46 -1.81
N ARG A 54 13.72 2.88 -2.59
CA ARG A 54 12.43 3.49 -2.96
C ARG A 54 11.32 2.71 -2.31
N PHE A 55 10.41 3.41 -1.63
CA PHE A 55 9.31 2.79 -0.92
C PHE A 55 8.14 3.77 -0.74
N ILE A 56 7.00 3.24 -0.37
CA ILE A 56 5.85 4.03 0.09
C ILE A 56 5.94 4.14 1.60
N ALA A 57 5.95 5.36 2.12
CA ALA A 57 5.96 5.70 3.54
C ALA A 57 4.57 6.16 4.01
N GLU A 58 4.41 6.32 5.32
CA GLU A 58 3.19 6.84 5.95
C GLU A 58 1.93 6.02 5.62
N ILE A 59 2.08 4.70 5.52
CA ILE A 59 0.95 3.79 5.32
C ILE A 59 0.30 3.55 6.68
N GLU A 60 -0.91 4.06 6.84
CA GLU A 60 -1.73 3.95 8.04
C GLU A 60 -3.05 3.22 7.77
N ASP A 61 -3.84 2.96 8.81
CA ASP A 61 -5.14 2.30 8.67
C ASP A 61 -6.03 3.03 7.66
N GLY A 62 -6.59 2.27 6.71
CA GLY A 62 -7.38 2.81 5.60
C GLY A 62 -6.59 3.22 4.36
N THR A 63 -5.25 3.22 4.40
CA THR A 63 -4.45 3.53 3.20
C THR A 63 -4.77 2.56 2.07
N LEU A 64 -5.08 3.13 0.89
CA LEU A 64 -5.31 2.39 -0.35
C LEU A 64 -4.17 2.64 -1.32
N ILE A 65 -3.60 1.56 -1.85
CA ILE A 65 -2.51 1.55 -2.81
C ILE A 65 -2.97 0.79 -4.05
N GLY A 66 -3.03 1.44 -5.20
CA GLY A 66 -3.53 0.84 -6.43
C GLY A 66 -2.47 0.71 -7.51
N TYR A 67 -2.46 -0.45 -8.15
CA TYR A 67 -1.57 -0.80 -9.26
C TYR A 67 -2.39 -1.10 -10.51
N LYS A 68 -1.96 -0.64 -11.67
CA LYS A 68 -2.60 -0.88 -12.97
C LYS A 68 -1.57 -1.27 -14.02
N TYR A 69 -1.83 -2.22 -14.81
CA TYR A 69 -2.71 -3.37 -14.81
C TYR A 69 -1.83 -4.59 -14.84
N PHE A 70 -2.25 -5.68 -14.21
CA PHE A 70 -1.56 -6.96 -14.27
C PHE A 70 -2.35 -7.96 -15.12
N ALA A 71 -1.66 -8.75 -15.94
CA ALA A 71 -2.21 -9.94 -16.54
C ALA A 71 -2.15 -11.07 -15.52
N LEU A 72 -3.29 -11.32 -14.87
CA LEU A 72 -3.43 -12.31 -13.80
C LEU A 72 -3.83 -13.67 -14.40
N GLU A 73 -3.25 -14.75 -13.88
CA GLU A 73 -3.41 -16.13 -14.36
C GLU A 73 -4.12 -17.02 -13.34
N GLY A 74 -4.94 -16.45 -12.45
CA GLY A 74 -5.62 -17.16 -11.39
C GLY A 74 -4.84 -17.17 -10.06
N SER A 75 -4.97 -18.24 -9.28
CA SER A 75 -4.33 -18.38 -7.97
C SER A 75 -2.82 -18.17 -8.02
N SER A 76 -2.32 -17.29 -7.16
CA SER A 76 -0.90 -16.96 -7.04
C SER A 76 -0.51 -16.74 -5.59
N THR A 77 0.75 -16.99 -5.24
CA THR A 77 1.29 -16.49 -3.98
C THR A 77 1.64 -15.01 -4.18
N PHE A 78 0.90 -14.15 -3.49
CA PHE A 78 1.15 -12.73 -3.50
C PHE A 78 1.84 -12.29 -2.22
N GLY A 79 2.81 -11.39 -2.33
CA GLY A 79 3.62 -10.94 -1.20
C GLY A 79 3.87 -9.46 -1.20
N VAL A 80 4.09 -8.93 -0.01
CA VAL A 80 4.47 -7.55 0.27
C VAL A 80 5.77 -7.52 1.07
N ASN A 81 6.69 -6.65 0.69
CA ASN A 81 7.94 -6.42 1.41
C ASN A 81 7.79 -5.18 2.28
N VAL A 82 7.60 -5.38 3.57
CA VAL A 82 7.22 -4.33 4.52
C VAL A 82 8.16 -4.23 5.69
N ARG A 83 8.15 -3.08 6.35
CA ARG A 83 8.71 -2.87 7.69
C ARG A 83 7.81 -1.91 8.47
N TYR A 84 7.93 -1.91 9.80
CA TYR A 84 7.26 -0.91 10.61
C TYR A 84 7.91 0.46 10.44
N GLU A 85 7.08 1.49 10.44
CA GLU A 85 7.55 2.84 10.54
C GLU A 85 7.82 3.18 12.01
N THR A 86 9.01 3.71 12.29
CA THR A 86 9.48 4.09 13.62
C THR A 86 10.10 5.49 13.55
N ASP A 87 10.38 6.10 14.69
CA ASP A 87 11.05 7.41 14.71
C ASP A 87 12.41 7.42 14.02
N ASP A 88 13.10 6.28 13.99
CA ASP A 88 14.43 6.15 13.37
C ASP A 88 14.39 6.06 11.85
N ASN A 89 13.30 5.54 11.28
CA ASN A 89 13.18 5.29 9.84
C ASN A 89 12.09 6.10 9.13
N LYS A 90 11.30 6.87 9.88
CA LYS A 90 10.28 7.73 9.29
C LYS A 90 10.89 8.75 8.35
N VAL A 91 10.15 9.11 7.32
CA VAL A 91 10.53 10.15 6.38
C VAL A 91 9.89 11.45 6.81
N VAL A 92 10.72 12.42 7.18
CA VAL A 92 10.26 13.76 7.52
C VAL A 92 10.21 14.60 6.25
N TYR A 93 9.03 15.11 5.92
CA TYR A 93 8.87 16.05 4.82
C TYR A 93 9.19 17.47 5.30
N GLU A 94 10.24 18.07 4.73
CA GLU A 94 10.71 19.43 5.09
C GLU A 94 10.05 20.55 4.26
N GLY A 95 9.05 20.23 3.45
CA GLY A 95 8.38 21.20 2.58
C GLY A 95 7.30 22.02 3.31
N PRO A 96 6.77 23.07 2.65
CA PRO A 96 5.70 23.88 3.21
C PRO A 96 4.43 23.06 3.36
N VAL A 97 4.00 22.87 4.58
CA VAL A 97 2.72 22.23 4.90
C VAL A 97 1.59 23.25 4.69
N ARG A 98 0.71 23.00 3.73
CA ARG A 98 -0.56 23.74 3.62
C ARG A 98 -1.67 22.90 4.23
N VAL A 99 -2.16 23.33 5.35
CA VAL A 99 -3.38 22.77 5.94
C VAL A 99 -4.55 23.57 5.38
N ASP A 100 -5.45 22.91 4.64
CA ASP A 100 -6.74 23.50 4.30
C ASP A 100 -7.70 23.20 5.45
N GLU A 101 -7.97 24.22 6.29
CA GLU A 101 -8.87 24.14 7.45
C GLU A 101 -10.33 23.80 7.09
N ARG A 102 -10.64 23.70 5.77
CA ARG A 102 -11.98 23.38 5.28
C ARG A 102 -12.26 21.89 5.09
N CYS A 103 -11.29 21.05 5.36
CA CYS A 103 -11.50 19.60 5.30
C CYS A 103 -12.06 19.10 6.63
N GLU A 104 -13.38 18.98 6.72
CA GLU A 104 -14.01 18.18 7.75
C GLU A 104 -13.69 16.71 7.49
N TYR A 105 -12.82 16.15 8.32
CA TYR A 105 -12.53 14.72 8.33
C TYR A 105 -13.81 13.96 8.71
N GLN A 106 -14.37 13.24 7.78
CA GLN A 106 -15.33 12.19 8.15
C GLN A 106 -14.51 10.99 8.64
N GLU A 107 -14.40 10.87 9.95
CA GLU A 107 -13.87 9.69 10.60
C GLU A 107 -14.74 8.47 10.21
N GLN A 108 -14.31 7.72 9.22
CA GLN A 108 -14.73 6.33 9.12
C GLN A 108 -13.75 5.49 9.96
N ILE A 109 -13.86 5.62 11.26
CA ILE A 109 -13.23 4.70 12.19
C ILE A 109 -13.91 3.34 12.02
N LYS A 110 -13.37 2.51 11.14
CA LYS A 110 -13.56 1.08 11.28
C LYS A 110 -12.56 0.64 12.34
N ASP A 111 -13.10 0.25 13.49
CA ASP A 111 -12.31 -0.16 14.63
C ASP A 111 -11.25 -1.19 14.23
N ALA A 112 -9.97 -0.87 14.47
CA ALA A 112 -8.86 -1.81 14.40
C ALA A 112 -8.97 -2.94 15.46
N ASN A 113 -10.14 -3.06 16.09
CA ASN A 113 -10.43 -4.01 17.16
C ASN A 113 -10.59 -5.46 16.69
N ASP A 114 -10.69 -5.70 15.37
CA ASP A 114 -10.86 -7.07 14.80
C ASP A 114 -9.53 -7.75 14.45
N LEU A 115 -8.39 -7.17 14.84
CA LEU A 115 -7.09 -7.80 14.63
C LEU A 115 -6.87 -8.93 15.65
N ALA A 116 -6.46 -10.10 15.15
CA ALA A 116 -6.01 -11.19 16.01
C ALA A 116 -4.83 -10.76 16.90
N GLU A 117 -4.67 -11.36 18.06
CA GLU A 117 -3.63 -10.96 19.05
C GLU A 117 -2.21 -11.00 18.49
N ASN A 118 -1.94 -11.85 17.51
CA ASN A 118 -0.63 -12.03 16.89
C ASN A 118 -0.44 -11.25 15.57
N VAL A 119 -1.37 -10.36 15.22
CA VAL A 119 -1.34 -9.57 13.98
C VAL A 119 -1.37 -8.09 14.32
N GLU A 120 -0.35 -7.35 13.89
CA GLU A 120 -0.28 -5.88 14.03
C GLU A 120 -1.04 -5.15 12.94
N GLY A 121 -1.16 -5.77 11.77
CA GLY A 121 -1.87 -5.23 10.63
C GLY A 121 -1.94 -6.23 9.49
N TYR A 122 -2.66 -5.87 8.45
CA TYR A 122 -2.76 -6.67 7.24
C TYR A 122 -3.05 -5.81 6.02
N PHE A 123 -2.82 -6.38 4.84
CA PHE A 123 -3.30 -5.84 3.58
C PHE A 123 -4.44 -6.71 3.05
N ASP A 124 -5.61 -6.10 2.87
CA ASP A 124 -6.67 -6.68 2.04
C ASP A 124 -6.32 -6.46 0.57
N ILE A 125 -6.57 -7.47 -0.26
CA ILE A 125 -6.29 -7.45 -1.68
C ILE A 125 -7.61 -7.41 -2.44
N CYS A 126 -7.78 -6.41 -3.30
CA CYS A 126 -8.96 -6.21 -4.13
C CYS A 126 -8.57 -6.02 -5.60
N VAL A 127 -9.50 -6.26 -6.53
CA VAL A 127 -9.31 -5.99 -7.96
C VAL A 127 -10.10 -4.78 -8.45
N THR A 128 -10.92 -4.21 -7.57
CA THR A 128 -11.63 -2.93 -7.76
C THR A 128 -11.47 -2.07 -6.51
N VAL A 129 -11.59 -0.76 -6.65
CA VAL A 129 -11.40 0.21 -5.53
C VAL A 129 -12.34 -0.08 -4.36
N ASP A 130 -13.62 -0.37 -4.66
CA ASP A 130 -14.67 -0.62 -3.67
C ASP A 130 -15.09 -2.10 -3.64
N GLY A 131 -14.22 -2.99 -4.15
CA GLY A 131 -14.52 -4.41 -4.25
C GLY A 131 -14.28 -5.17 -2.95
N ASP A 132 -14.92 -6.34 -2.88
CA ASP A 132 -14.64 -7.27 -1.79
C ASP A 132 -13.17 -7.72 -1.82
N SER A 133 -12.63 -8.00 -0.64
CA SER A 133 -11.30 -8.59 -0.51
C SER A 133 -11.30 -10.01 -1.08
N ILE A 134 -10.36 -10.26 -2.00
CA ILE A 134 -10.11 -11.58 -2.58
C ILE A 134 -8.98 -12.34 -1.90
N GLY A 135 -8.32 -11.69 -0.95
CA GLY A 135 -7.23 -12.27 -0.17
C GLY A 135 -6.69 -11.28 0.85
N ARG A 136 -5.91 -11.80 1.79
CA ARG A 136 -5.35 -11.03 2.88
C ARG A 136 -3.93 -11.46 3.16
N ILE A 137 -3.05 -10.49 3.42
CA ILE A 137 -1.68 -10.72 3.88
C ILE A 137 -1.53 -10.15 5.26
N ASP A 138 -1.33 -11.01 6.24
CA ASP A 138 -1.10 -10.60 7.63
C ASP A 138 0.35 -10.14 7.84
N ILE A 139 0.52 -9.10 8.65
CA ILE A 139 1.80 -8.63 9.16
C ILE A 139 1.86 -9.06 10.62
N PRO A 140 2.66 -10.09 10.94
CA PRO A 140 2.71 -10.63 12.30
C PRO A 140 3.38 -9.64 13.26
N VAL A 141 2.97 -9.70 14.52
CA VAL A 141 3.67 -9.05 15.64
C VAL A 141 5.12 -9.52 15.66
N SER A 142 6.04 -8.58 15.78
CA SER A 142 7.47 -8.89 15.85
C SER A 142 7.91 -8.91 17.30
N GLU A 143 8.18 -10.10 17.84
CA GLU A 143 8.79 -10.22 19.17
C GLU A 143 10.33 -10.23 19.12
N ASP A 144 10.95 -10.59 17.99
CA ASP A 144 12.38 -10.87 17.87
C ASP A 144 13.11 -10.22 16.69
N ILE A 145 12.43 -9.47 15.83
CA ILE A 145 13.06 -8.89 14.63
C ILE A 145 13.17 -7.39 14.80
N SER A 146 14.32 -6.84 14.44
CA SER A 146 14.47 -5.40 14.29
C SER A 146 13.29 -4.85 13.49
N GLU A 147 12.45 -4.06 14.13
CA GLU A 147 11.22 -3.48 13.54
C GLU A 147 11.51 -2.67 12.28
N THR A 148 12.78 -2.31 12.08
CA THR A 148 13.28 -1.50 10.97
C THR A 148 13.74 -2.30 9.76
N GLU A 149 13.80 -3.64 9.85
CA GLU A 149 14.23 -4.48 8.74
C GLU A 149 13.09 -4.82 7.79
N TRP A 150 13.40 -4.83 6.48
CA TRP A 150 12.48 -5.25 5.45
C TRP A 150 12.18 -6.74 5.53
N ARG A 151 10.90 -7.12 5.53
CA ARG A 151 10.46 -8.51 5.56
C ARG A 151 9.37 -8.79 4.56
N TRP A 152 9.38 -9.98 4.00
CA TRP A 152 8.32 -10.47 3.14
C TRP A 152 7.20 -11.11 3.97
N CYS A 153 5.98 -10.64 3.75
CA CYS A 153 4.75 -11.29 4.19
C CYS A 153 4.02 -11.76 2.94
N GLU A 154 3.60 -13.01 2.90
CA GLU A 154 3.01 -13.63 1.71
C GLU A 154 1.80 -14.50 2.08
N ASN A 155 0.85 -14.56 1.17
CA ASN A 155 -0.26 -15.51 1.25
C ASN A 155 -0.70 -15.92 -0.16
N ARG A 156 -1.43 -17.03 -0.25
CA ARG A 156 -2.09 -17.44 -1.46
C ARG A 156 -3.32 -16.57 -1.69
N VAL A 157 -3.46 -16.07 -2.91
CA VAL A 157 -4.58 -15.23 -3.34
C VAL A 157 -5.19 -15.80 -4.60
N ASP A 158 -6.50 -15.92 -4.64
CA ASP A 158 -7.24 -16.40 -5.79
C ASP A 158 -7.64 -15.20 -6.67
N PHE A 159 -6.72 -14.79 -7.53
CA PHE A 159 -6.95 -13.72 -8.48
C PHE A 159 -7.90 -14.17 -9.60
N PRO A 160 -8.76 -13.26 -10.11
CA PRO A 160 -9.49 -13.52 -11.35
C PRO A 160 -8.50 -13.59 -12.52
N GLU A 161 -8.78 -14.45 -13.51
CA GLU A 161 -8.00 -14.48 -14.75
C GLU A 161 -8.26 -13.23 -15.59
N GLY A 162 -7.26 -12.76 -16.31
CA GLY A 162 -7.34 -11.63 -17.23
C GLY A 162 -6.57 -10.40 -16.77
N VAL A 163 -6.89 -9.25 -17.34
CA VAL A 163 -6.20 -7.99 -17.07
C VAL A 163 -6.98 -7.20 -16.02
N HIS A 164 -6.39 -7.06 -14.85
CA HIS A 164 -7.02 -6.38 -13.71
C HIS A 164 -6.07 -5.42 -13.01
N ALA A 165 -6.63 -4.42 -12.37
CA ALA A 165 -5.92 -3.64 -11.35
C ALA A 165 -5.77 -4.49 -10.08
N VAL A 166 -4.77 -4.16 -9.27
CA VAL A 166 -4.59 -4.76 -7.94
C VAL A 166 -4.55 -3.62 -6.93
N TYR A 167 -5.41 -3.70 -5.93
CA TYR A 167 -5.47 -2.73 -4.84
C TYR A 167 -5.11 -3.41 -3.54
N LEU A 168 -4.33 -2.71 -2.72
CA LEU A 168 -4.00 -3.08 -1.37
C LEU A 168 -4.65 -2.07 -0.43
N VAL A 169 -5.43 -2.54 0.52
CA VAL A 169 -6.00 -1.71 1.59
C VAL A 169 -5.36 -2.12 2.90
N TYR A 170 -4.60 -1.22 3.49
CA TYR A 170 -3.95 -1.50 4.78
C TYR A 170 -4.94 -1.34 5.94
N ARG A 171 -4.88 -2.28 6.86
CA ARG A 171 -5.54 -2.24 8.17
C ARG A 171 -4.53 -2.56 9.24
N GLY A 172 -4.38 -1.70 10.23
CA GLY A 172 -3.40 -1.94 11.26
C GLY A 172 -3.32 -0.87 12.33
N ARG A 173 -2.70 -1.24 13.45
CA ARG A 173 -2.51 -0.35 14.60
C ARG A 173 -1.29 0.54 14.48
N ARG A 174 -0.34 0.14 13.63
CA ARG A 174 0.94 0.82 13.45
C ARG A 174 1.12 1.20 11.99
N LYS A 175 1.80 2.31 11.74
CA LYS A 175 2.23 2.68 10.39
C LYS A 175 3.28 1.71 9.88
N VAL A 176 3.22 1.45 8.58
CA VAL A 176 4.19 0.61 7.86
C VAL A 176 4.75 1.33 6.64
N GLN A 177 5.87 0.81 6.16
CA GLN A 177 6.47 1.21 4.89
C GLN A 177 6.45 0.00 3.96
N LEU A 178 6.19 0.21 2.66
CA LEU A 178 6.10 -0.84 1.65
C LEU A 178 7.13 -0.61 0.55
N LYS A 179 8.05 -1.57 0.37
CA LYS A 179 9.13 -1.49 -0.61
C LYS A 179 8.79 -2.16 -1.93
N ASP A 180 8.31 -3.38 -1.88
CA ASP A 180 8.04 -4.19 -3.07
C ASP A 180 6.76 -5.00 -2.91
N ILE A 181 6.19 -5.40 -4.05
CA ILE A 181 5.15 -6.42 -4.17
C ILE A 181 5.69 -7.58 -5.03
N ARG A 182 5.16 -8.78 -4.84
CA ARG A 182 5.63 -9.97 -5.55
C ARG A 182 4.51 -10.93 -5.89
N PHE A 183 4.56 -11.49 -7.11
CA PHE A 183 3.74 -12.61 -7.56
C PHE A 183 4.63 -13.85 -7.79
N ARG A 184 4.18 -15.02 -7.29
CA ARG A 184 4.84 -16.32 -7.44
C ARG A 184 3.87 -17.42 -7.84
#